data_2c0d1ea8cd7b021f2955426bf39cb957
#
_entry.id   2c0d1ea8cd7b021f2955426bf39cb957
#
_cell.length_a   1.000
_cell.length_b   1.000
_cell.length_c   1.000
_cell.angle_alpha   90.00
_cell.angle_beta   90.00
_cell.angle_gamma   90.00
#
_symmetry.space_group_name_H-M   'P 1'
#
loop_
_entity.id
_entity.type
_entity.pdbx_description
1 polymer ?
#
loop_
_entity_poly.entity_id
_entity_poly.type
_entity_poly.pdbx_seq_one_letter_code
_entity_poly.pdbx_strand_id
1 'polypeptide(L)'
;ELGLLFRDLDAARAEADQEKAREIQVKIDNHETHVVPIIADIDAGFGNAEATYLLAKKMIEAGACALQIENQVSDEKQCGHQDGKVTVPHEDFVAKIRACRYAFLELGVEDGVIVARTDSLGAGLTKQIAYTEEPGDLGDQYNSFLDCDEVSASDIGNGDVLITRNGKLMRPKRL
;
A
#
# COMPACT_ATOMS: atom_id res chain seq x y z
N GLU A 1 26.40 -6.65 16.54
CA GLU A 1 27.53 -7.61 16.48
C GLU A 1 28.19 -7.61 15.10
N LEU A 2 27.46 -7.86 14.01
CA LEU A 2 28.03 -7.94 12.66
C LEU A 2 28.82 -6.65 12.26
N GLY A 3 28.27 -5.47 12.58
CA GLY A 3 28.94 -4.20 12.31
C GLY A 3 30.25 -4.00 13.08
N LEU A 4 30.43 -4.66 14.22
CA LEU A 4 31.70 -4.69 14.94
C LEU A 4 32.72 -5.58 14.23
N LEU A 5 32.30 -6.74 13.76
CA LEU A 5 33.15 -7.67 13.00
C LEU A 5 33.68 -7.02 11.72
N PHE A 6 32.88 -6.26 11.00
CA PHE A 6 33.37 -5.52 9.81
C PHE A 6 34.42 -4.47 10.16
N ARG A 7 34.23 -3.70 11.25
CA ARG A 7 35.21 -2.73 11.70
C ARG A 7 36.53 -3.39 12.13
N ASP A 8 36.44 -4.51 12.83
CA ASP A 8 37.61 -5.27 13.27
C ASP A 8 38.36 -5.90 12.08
N LEU A 9 37.63 -6.32 11.04
CA LEU A 9 38.18 -6.80 9.79
C LEU A 9 38.97 -5.70 9.05
N ASP A 10 38.38 -4.50 8.97
CA ASP A 10 39.04 -3.34 8.32
C ASP A 10 40.30 -2.93 9.10
N ALA A 11 40.25 -2.96 10.43
CA ALA A 11 41.43 -2.69 11.28
C ALA A 11 42.53 -3.75 11.06
N ALA A 12 42.19 -5.04 11.06
CA ALA A 12 43.16 -6.10 10.81
C ALA A 12 43.79 -6.01 9.42
N ARG A 13 43.02 -5.63 8.41
CA ARG A 13 43.53 -5.39 7.05
C ARG A 13 44.48 -4.18 7.00
N ALA A 14 44.15 -3.11 7.73
CA ALA A 14 45.01 -1.90 7.81
C ALA A 14 46.35 -2.19 8.52
N GLU A 15 46.35 -3.09 9.50
CA GLU A 15 47.53 -3.56 10.24
C GLU A 15 48.34 -4.63 9.47
N ALA A 16 47.86 -5.04 8.30
CA ALA A 16 48.41 -6.13 7.47
C ALA A 16 48.46 -7.49 8.18
N ASP A 17 47.61 -7.68 9.21
CA ASP A 17 47.47 -8.96 9.94
C ASP A 17 46.51 -9.90 9.17
N GLN A 18 47.08 -10.67 8.28
CA GLN A 18 46.30 -11.55 7.40
C GLN A 18 45.66 -12.73 8.13
N GLU A 19 46.26 -13.20 9.20
CA GLU A 19 45.72 -14.30 9.99
C GLU A 19 44.46 -13.86 10.75
N LYS A 20 44.55 -12.76 11.46
CA LYS A 20 43.44 -12.13 12.15
C LYS A 20 42.31 -11.71 11.21
N ALA A 21 42.63 -11.13 10.04
CA ALA A 21 41.66 -10.78 9.02
C ALA A 21 40.89 -12.01 8.51
N ARG A 22 41.57 -13.13 8.33
CA ARG A 22 40.97 -14.39 7.90
C ARG A 22 40.05 -14.98 8.98
N GLU A 23 40.48 -14.98 10.22
CA GLU A 23 39.63 -15.44 11.36
C GLU A 23 38.36 -14.62 11.50
N ILE A 24 38.46 -13.28 11.34
CA ILE A 24 37.29 -12.40 11.41
C ILE A 24 36.38 -12.63 10.22
N GLN A 25 36.94 -12.82 9.00
CA GLN A 25 36.14 -13.14 7.82
C GLN A 25 35.33 -14.41 8.00
N VAL A 26 35.93 -15.46 8.57
CA VAL A 26 35.20 -16.72 8.88
C VAL A 26 34.07 -16.49 9.89
N LYS A 27 34.27 -15.62 10.88
CA LYS A 27 33.19 -15.26 11.82
C LYS A 27 32.07 -14.48 11.14
N ILE A 28 32.38 -13.62 10.18
CA ILE A 28 31.37 -12.90 9.37
C ILE A 28 30.59 -13.89 8.50
N ASP A 29 31.29 -14.78 7.80
CA ASP A 29 30.69 -15.75 6.88
C ASP A 29 29.78 -16.76 7.59
N ASN A 30 30.08 -17.07 8.87
CA ASN A 30 29.27 -17.96 9.69
C ASN A 30 28.32 -17.24 10.66
N HIS A 31 28.16 -15.94 10.51
CA HIS A 31 27.28 -15.18 11.38
C HIS A 31 25.81 -15.51 11.12
N GLU A 32 25.17 -16.16 12.09
CA GLU A 32 23.73 -16.40 12.03
C GLU A 32 22.95 -15.10 12.27
N THR A 33 22.25 -14.66 11.25
CA THR A 33 21.39 -13.49 11.35
C THR A 33 20.01 -13.92 11.85
N HIS A 34 19.63 -13.46 13.02
CA HIS A 34 18.28 -13.68 13.57
C HIS A 34 17.31 -12.53 13.21
N VAL A 35 17.57 -11.84 12.10
CA VAL A 35 16.67 -10.80 11.62
C VAL A 35 15.47 -11.45 10.94
N VAL A 36 14.29 -11.23 11.52
CA VAL A 36 13.03 -11.62 10.88
C VAL A 36 12.62 -10.57 9.84
N PRO A 37 12.04 -10.99 8.71
CA PRO A 37 11.51 -10.07 7.72
C PRO A 37 10.44 -9.15 8.34
N ILE A 38 10.51 -7.85 8.04
CA ILE A 38 9.54 -6.86 8.50
C ILE A 38 8.63 -6.51 7.34
N ILE A 39 7.33 -6.74 7.52
CA ILE A 39 6.29 -6.24 6.63
C ILE A 39 5.73 -4.97 7.28
N ALA A 40 5.94 -3.82 6.65
CA ALA A 40 5.36 -2.58 7.12
C ALA A 40 3.97 -2.37 6.51
N ASP A 41 2.97 -2.18 7.34
CA ASP A 41 1.65 -1.73 6.91
C ASP A 41 1.70 -0.22 6.70
N ILE A 42 1.44 0.21 5.47
CA ILE A 42 1.41 1.62 5.09
C ILE A 42 -0.02 2.11 4.78
N ASP A 43 -1.02 1.38 5.30
CA ASP A 43 -2.43 1.71 5.09
C ASP A 43 -2.75 1.97 3.61
N ALA A 44 -3.40 3.09 3.29
CA ALA A 44 -3.70 3.51 1.92
C ALA A 44 -2.60 4.39 1.29
N GLY A 45 -1.39 4.43 1.87
CA GLY A 45 -0.24 5.19 1.37
C GLY A 45 -0.20 6.66 1.82
N PHE A 46 -1.11 7.08 2.70
CA PHE A 46 -1.18 8.43 3.31
C PHE A 46 -1.20 9.60 2.31
N GLY A 47 -1.83 9.40 1.16
CA GLY A 47 -2.01 10.43 0.14
C GLY A 47 -2.02 9.87 -1.28
N ASN A 48 -1.48 10.64 -2.21
CA ASN A 48 -1.33 10.27 -3.61
C ASN A 48 -0.08 9.37 -3.84
N ALA A 49 0.24 9.07 -5.10
CA ALA A 49 1.38 8.22 -5.43
C ALA A 49 2.73 8.81 -4.98
N GLU A 50 2.91 10.14 -5.03
CA GLU A 50 4.13 10.81 -4.58
C GLU A 50 4.32 10.72 -3.07
N ALA A 51 3.25 10.93 -2.30
CA ALA A 51 3.27 10.76 -0.84
C ALA A 51 3.56 9.30 -0.47
N THR A 52 2.93 8.36 -1.17
CA THR A 52 3.16 6.92 -1.01
C THR A 52 4.61 6.55 -1.30
N TYR A 53 5.21 7.12 -2.35
CA TYR A 53 6.62 6.89 -2.67
C TYR A 53 7.55 7.36 -1.54
N LEU A 54 7.34 8.57 -1.01
CA LEU A 54 8.16 9.11 0.07
C LEU A 54 8.03 8.27 1.36
N LEU A 55 6.81 7.83 1.69
CA LEU A 55 6.57 6.96 2.82
C LEU A 55 7.24 5.59 2.63
N ALA A 56 7.05 4.97 1.47
CA ALA A 56 7.65 3.68 1.14
C ALA A 56 9.18 3.74 1.28
N LYS A 57 9.81 4.78 0.75
CA LYS A 57 11.25 5.00 0.87
C LYS A 57 11.69 5.05 2.34
N LYS A 58 10.97 5.78 3.19
CA LYS A 58 11.27 5.86 4.63
C LYS A 58 11.12 4.52 5.36
N MET A 59 10.10 3.74 5.01
CA MET A 59 9.90 2.41 5.60
C MET A 59 11.00 1.43 5.19
N ILE A 60 11.43 1.47 3.92
CA ILE A 60 12.52 0.63 3.40
C ILE A 60 13.86 1.04 4.03
N GLU A 61 14.15 2.34 4.12
CA GLU A 61 15.34 2.86 4.82
C GLU A 61 15.38 2.43 6.30
N ALA A 62 14.21 2.29 6.93
CA ALA A 62 14.07 1.80 8.30
C ALA A 62 14.18 0.27 8.44
N GLY A 63 14.30 -0.48 7.33
CA GLY A 63 14.53 -1.93 7.32
C GLY A 63 13.32 -2.77 6.92
N ALA A 64 12.23 -2.18 6.43
CA ALA A 64 11.12 -2.95 5.90
C ALA A 64 11.54 -3.65 4.59
N CYS A 65 11.33 -4.96 4.52
CA CYS A 65 11.57 -5.76 3.31
C CYS A 65 10.28 -5.99 2.51
N ALA A 66 9.13 -5.73 3.11
CA ALA A 66 7.84 -5.77 2.44
C ALA A 66 6.96 -4.61 2.90
N LEU A 67 6.09 -4.15 1.99
CA LEU A 67 5.10 -3.10 2.26
C LEU A 67 3.72 -3.66 1.96
N GLN A 68 2.78 -3.51 2.90
CA GLN A 68 1.37 -3.78 2.65
C GLN A 68 0.67 -2.45 2.39
N ILE A 69 -0.08 -2.38 1.31
CA ILE A 69 -0.87 -1.21 0.93
C ILE A 69 -2.28 -1.61 0.51
N GLU A 70 -3.27 -0.80 0.84
CA GLU A 70 -4.67 -1.05 0.52
C GLU A 70 -5.28 0.06 -0.36
N ASN A 71 -6.39 -0.27 -1.03
CA ASN A 71 -7.00 0.61 -2.02
C ASN A 71 -8.06 1.58 -1.46
N GLN A 72 -8.09 1.83 -0.16
CA GLN A 72 -8.96 2.87 0.40
C GLN A 72 -8.45 4.27 0.08
N VAL A 73 -9.35 5.25 0.14
CA VAL A 73 -8.98 6.68 0.12
C VAL A 73 -8.30 7.01 1.43
N SER A 74 -7.11 7.66 1.37
CA SER A 74 -6.24 7.83 2.53
C SER A 74 -6.85 8.66 3.66
N ASP A 75 -7.57 9.71 3.33
CA ASP A 75 -8.20 10.63 4.29
C ASP A 75 -9.59 10.16 4.77
N GLU A 76 -10.14 9.13 4.14
CA GLU A 76 -11.43 8.51 4.50
C GLU A 76 -11.28 7.06 4.95
N LYS A 77 -10.04 6.64 5.22
CA LYS A 77 -9.71 5.27 5.57
C LYS A 77 -10.43 4.82 6.84
N GLN A 78 -11.10 3.67 6.74
CA GLN A 78 -11.82 3.01 7.83
C GLN A 78 -11.25 1.63 8.10
N CYS A 79 -11.68 1.03 9.23
CA CYS A 79 -11.37 -0.36 9.50
C CYS A 79 -11.92 -1.26 8.39
N GLY A 80 -11.11 -2.22 7.93
CA GLY A 80 -11.47 -3.12 6.82
C GLY A 80 -12.76 -3.94 7.02
N HIS A 81 -13.20 -4.08 8.27
CA HIS A 81 -14.45 -4.79 8.62
C HIS A 81 -15.71 -3.92 8.49
N GLN A 82 -15.54 -2.60 8.31
CA GLN A 82 -16.69 -1.71 8.21
C GLN A 82 -17.25 -1.68 6.80
N ASP A 83 -18.56 -1.52 6.71
CA ASP A 83 -19.27 -1.27 5.47
C ASP A 83 -19.14 0.21 5.08
N GLY A 84 -19.28 0.49 3.78
CA GLY A 84 -19.28 1.86 3.26
C GLY A 84 -17.90 2.48 3.10
N LYS A 85 -16.86 1.67 3.07
CA LYS A 85 -15.50 2.13 2.75
C LYS A 85 -15.48 2.82 1.38
N VAL A 86 -14.63 3.82 1.24
CA VAL A 86 -14.39 4.51 -0.02
C VAL A 86 -13.06 4.05 -0.60
N THR A 87 -13.10 3.52 -1.82
CA THR A 87 -11.90 3.06 -2.54
C THR A 87 -11.45 4.06 -3.59
N VAL A 88 -10.19 4.01 -3.95
CA VAL A 88 -9.64 4.78 -5.07
C VAL A 88 -9.87 4.04 -6.40
N PRO A 89 -9.90 4.74 -7.54
CA PRO A 89 -9.87 4.10 -8.86
C PRO A 89 -8.67 3.17 -9.04
N HIS A 90 -8.81 2.18 -9.92
CA HIS A 90 -7.74 1.20 -10.16
C HIS A 90 -6.43 1.84 -10.58
N GLU A 91 -6.48 2.86 -11.46
CA GLU A 91 -5.31 3.57 -11.96
C GLU A 91 -4.51 4.22 -10.83
N ASP A 92 -5.21 4.79 -9.85
CA ASP A 92 -4.58 5.44 -8.69
C ASP A 92 -3.95 4.42 -7.78
N PHE A 93 -4.63 3.30 -7.53
CA PHE A 93 -4.05 2.24 -6.72
C PHE A 93 -2.83 1.60 -7.39
N VAL A 94 -2.89 1.37 -8.70
CA VAL A 94 -1.76 0.90 -9.49
C VAL A 94 -0.61 1.90 -9.47
N ALA A 95 -0.89 3.21 -9.53
CA ALA A 95 0.12 4.25 -9.41
C ALA A 95 0.82 4.21 -8.04
N LYS A 96 0.08 4.01 -6.94
CA LYS A 96 0.65 3.84 -5.60
C LYS A 96 1.50 2.56 -5.48
N ILE A 97 1.04 1.43 -6.03
CA ILE A 97 1.84 0.19 -6.08
C ILE A 97 3.14 0.40 -6.84
N ARG A 98 3.08 1.09 -8.00
CA ARG A 98 4.28 1.44 -8.77
C ARG A 98 5.22 2.36 -7.98
N ALA A 99 4.68 3.31 -7.23
CA ALA A 99 5.44 4.19 -6.37
C ALA A 99 6.24 3.40 -5.31
N CYS A 100 5.60 2.43 -4.66
CA CYS A 100 6.30 1.50 -3.75
C CYS A 100 7.40 0.71 -4.46
N ARG A 101 7.13 0.22 -5.68
CA ARG A 101 8.14 -0.53 -6.44
C ARG A 101 9.33 0.35 -6.83
N TYR A 102 9.08 1.59 -7.24
CA TYR A 102 10.16 2.55 -7.53
C TYR A 102 11.02 2.84 -6.30
N ALA A 103 10.42 3.00 -5.11
CA ALA A 103 11.16 3.19 -3.87
C ALA A 103 12.11 2.01 -3.58
N PHE A 104 11.64 0.77 -3.74
CA PHE A 104 12.49 -0.41 -3.60
C PHE A 104 13.65 -0.42 -4.61
N LEU A 105 13.36 -0.16 -5.88
CA LEU A 105 14.38 -0.18 -6.94
C LEU A 105 15.43 0.94 -6.75
N GLU A 106 15.01 2.14 -6.37
CA GLU A 106 15.91 3.26 -6.10
C GLU A 106 16.88 2.96 -4.96
N LEU A 107 16.42 2.26 -3.93
CA LEU A 107 17.23 1.87 -2.78
C LEU A 107 18.04 0.56 -3.02
N GLY A 108 17.99 0.00 -4.23
CA GLY A 108 18.71 -1.22 -4.58
C GLY A 108 18.15 -2.49 -3.96
N VAL A 109 16.90 -2.47 -3.49
CA VAL A 109 16.21 -3.63 -2.90
C VAL A 109 15.34 -4.30 -3.97
N GLU A 110 15.96 -5.09 -4.82
CA GLU A 110 15.27 -5.72 -5.96
C GLU A 110 14.20 -6.74 -5.55
N ASP A 111 14.44 -7.45 -4.44
CA ASP A 111 13.56 -8.51 -3.90
C ASP A 111 12.47 -7.97 -2.97
N GLY A 112 12.30 -6.66 -2.87
CA GLY A 112 11.28 -6.04 -2.04
C GLY A 112 9.87 -6.49 -2.44
N VAL A 113 9.06 -6.90 -1.46
CA VAL A 113 7.72 -7.44 -1.67
C VAL A 113 6.66 -6.37 -1.44
N ILE A 114 5.64 -6.33 -2.30
CA ILE A 114 4.48 -5.48 -2.13
C ILE A 114 3.25 -6.37 -1.97
N VAL A 115 2.58 -6.24 -0.82
CA VAL A 115 1.31 -6.90 -0.54
C VAL A 115 0.19 -5.92 -0.88
N ALA A 116 -0.42 -6.09 -2.04
CA ALA A 116 -1.54 -5.29 -2.49
C ALA A 116 -2.84 -5.87 -1.90
N ARG A 117 -3.39 -5.18 -0.91
CA ARG A 117 -4.65 -5.54 -0.28
C ARG A 117 -5.80 -4.83 -0.99
N THR A 118 -6.94 -5.49 -1.07
CA THR A 118 -8.18 -4.87 -1.52
C THR A 118 -9.20 -4.84 -0.38
N ASP A 119 -9.80 -3.67 -0.17
CA ASP A 119 -10.91 -3.44 0.74
C ASP A 119 -12.21 -3.16 -0.01
N SER A 120 -12.30 -3.59 -1.28
CA SER A 120 -13.47 -3.39 -2.12
C SER A 120 -14.68 -4.19 -1.65
N LEU A 121 -14.47 -5.27 -0.90
CA LEU A 121 -15.57 -5.99 -0.25
C LEU A 121 -16.23 -5.08 0.80
N GLY A 122 -17.53 -4.83 0.66
CA GLY A 122 -18.28 -3.89 1.52
C GLY A 122 -18.01 -2.41 1.24
N ALA A 123 -17.23 -2.08 0.19
CA ALA A 123 -17.05 -0.69 -0.20
C ALA A 123 -18.32 -0.13 -0.85
N GLY A 124 -18.78 1.02 -0.37
CA GLY A 124 -19.95 1.71 -0.91
C GLY A 124 -19.65 2.55 -2.14
N LEU A 125 -18.49 3.18 -2.18
CA LEU A 125 -18.14 4.17 -3.18
C LEU A 125 -16.70 3.98 -3.68
N THR A 126 -16.47 4.39 -4.94
CA THR A 126 -15.14 4.61 -5.48
C THR A 126 -15.01 6.11 -5.78
N LYS A 127 -14.04 6.77 -5.17
CA LYS A 127 -13.79 8.19 -5.39
C LYS A 127 -13.21 8.39 -6.78
N GLN A 128 -13.79 9.32 -7.52
CA GLN A 128 -13.34 9.65 -8.86
C GLN A 128 -12.34 10.80 -8.84
N ILE A 129 -11.29 10.67 -9.64
CA ILE A 129 -10.34 11.76 -9.88
C ILE A 129 -10.66 12.47 -11.21
N ALA A 130 -11.11 11.74 -12.22
CA ALA A 130 -11.51 12.32 -13.48
C ALA A 130 -12.94 12.86 -13.40
N TYR A 131 -13.07 14.14 -13.63
CA TYR A 131 -14.36 14.77 -13.88
C TYR A 131 -14.95 14.21 -15.18
N THR A 132 -16.20 13.77 -15.15
CA THR A 132 -16.94 13.47 -16.37
C THR A 132 -17.74 14.71 -16.77
N GLU A 133 -17.76 15.06 -18.06
CA GLU A 133 -18.49 16.22 -18.57
C GLU A 133 -20.02 15.97 -18.67
N GLU A 134 -20.49 14.83 -18.19
CA GLU A 134 -21.90 14.47 -18.23
C GLU A 134 -22.69 15.28 -17.20
N PRO A 135 -23.73 16.02 -17.62
CA PRO A 135 -24.55 16.81 -16.72
C PRO A 135 -25.23 15.92 -15.66
N GLY A 136 -24.96 16.18 -14.40
CA GLY A 136 -25.53 15.45 -13.26
C GLY A 136 -24.62 14.42 -12.63
N ASP A 137 -23.40 14.27 -13.12
CA ASP A 137 -22.38 13.49 -12.43
C ASP A 137 -21.90 14.23 -11.17
N LEU A 138 -22.09 13.62 -10.02
CA LEU A 138 -21.88 14.29 -8.72
C LEU A 138 -20.42 14.20 -8.23
N GLY A 139 -19.47 13.78 -9.07
CA GLY A 139 -18.05 13.73 -8.72
C GLY A 139 -17.64 12.51 -7.88
N ASP A 140 -18.57 11.87 -7.21
CA ASP A 140 -18.31 10.59 -6.53
C ASP A 140 -18.81 9.46 -7.43
N GLN A 141 -17.88 8.59 -7.86
CA GLN A 141 -18.28 7.40 -8.59
C GLN A 141 -18.42 6.20 -7.69
N TYR A 142 -19.48 5.46 -7.96
CA TYR A 142 -19.68 4.15 -7.36
C TYR A 142 -18.65 3.15 -7.92
N ASN A 143 -18.29 2.19 -7.10
CA ASN A 143 -17.52 1.05 -7.53
C ASN A 143 -18.30 0.32 -8.65
N SER A 144 -17.74 0.24 -9.87
CA SER A 144 -18.39 -0.38 -11.04
C SER A 144 -18.67 -1.88 -10.86
N PHE A 145 -17.98 -2.52 -9.91
CA PHE A 145 -18.19 -3.93 -9.55
C PHE A 145 -19.21 -4.13 -8.42
N LEU A 146 -19.74 -3.03 -7.87
CA LEU A 146 -20.70 -3.10 -6.81
C LEU A 146 -22.03 -3.69 -7.32
N ASP A 147 -22.52 -4.76 -6.71
CA ASP A 147 -23.83 -5.30 -7.02
C ASP A 147 -24.92 -4.37 -6.45
N CYS A 148 -25.90 -4.02 -7.26
CA CYS A 148 -26.91 -3.04 -6.91
C CYS A 148 -28.29 -3.49 -7.37
N ASP A 149 -29.31 -3.16 -6.57
CA ASP A 149 -30.72 -3.29 -6.95
C ASP A 149 -31.26 -1.95 -7.47
N GLU A 150 -32.05 -1.99 -8.54
CA GLU A 150 -32.80 -0.82 -9.00
C GLU A 150 -33.88 -0.47 -7.97
N VAL A 151 -34.00 0.80 -7.61
CA VAL A 151 -34.93 1.29 -6.59
C VAL A 151 -35.87 2.32 -7.20
N SER A 152 -37.16 2.16 -6.95
CA SER A 152 -38.13 3.19 -7.32
C SER A 152 -38.12 4.34 -6.29
N ALA A 153 -38.52 5.54 -6.71
CA ALA A 153 -38.57 6.70 -5.80
C ALA A 153 -39.48 6.46 -4.58
N SER A 154 -40.44 5.57 -4.69
CA SER A 154 -41.36 5.18 -3.59
C SER A 154 -40.69 4.30 -2.52
N ASP A 155 -39.59 3.65 -2.86
CA ASP A 155 -38.95 2.63 -2.02
C ASP A 155 -37.69 3.14 -1.31
N ILE A 156 -37.48 4.45 -1.35
CA ILE A 156 -36.34 5.10 -0.71
C ILE A 156 -36.62 5.26 0.77
N GLY A 157 -35.78 4.58 1.59
CA GLY A 157 -35.79 4.72 3.04
C GLY A 157 -34.92 5.87 3.52
N ASN A 158 -35.21 6.37 4.73
CA ASN A 158 -34.35 7.37 5.35
C ASN A 158 -33.00 6.72 5.73
N GLY A 159 -31.90 7.27 5.18
CA GLY A 159 -30.55 6.73 5.39
C GLY A 159 -30.07 5.75 4.31
N ASP A 160 -30.86 5.52 3.24
CA ASP A 160 -30.40 4.75 2.10
C ASP A 160 -29.23 5.47 1.38
N VAL A 161 -28.19 4.72 1.11
CA VAL A 161 -27.12 5.17 0.19
C VAL A 161 -27.59 4.82 -1.22
N LEU A 162 -27.76 5.83 -2.05
CA LEU A 162 -28.24 5.68 -3.43
C LEU A 162 -27.22 6.20 -4.39
N ILE A 163 -27.07 5.49 -5.51
CA ILE A 163 -26.20 5.89 -6.62
C ILE A 163 -27.00 5.92 -7.91
N THR A 164 -26.56 6.71 -8.88
CA THR A 164 -27.17 6.73 -10.22
C THR A 164 -26.31 5.92 -11.18
N ARG A 165 -26.89 4.92 -11.83
CA ARG A 165 -26.23 4.11 -12.86
C ARG A 165 -27.11 4.04 -14.11
N ASN A 166 -26.58 4.52 -15.24
CA ASN A 166 -27.33 4.55 -16.51
C ASN A 166 -28.71 5.27 -16.40
N GLY A 167 -28.75 6.37 -15.66
CA GLY A 167 -29.99 7.14 -15.44
C GLY A 167 -31.00 6.49 -14.50
N LYS A 168 -30.67 5.38 -13.87
CA LYS A 168 -31.50 4.67 -12.91
C LYS A 168 -30.95 4.84 -11.49
N LEU A 169 -31.87 4.94 -10.54
CA LEU A 169 -31.51 4.98 -9.13
C LEU A 169 -31.27 3.56 -8.61
N MET A 170 -30.11 3.35 -8.01
CA MET A 170 -29.65 2.03 -7.55
C MET A 170 -29.32 2.07 -6.06
N ARG A 171 -29.64 1.02 -5.36
CA ARG A 171 -29.21 0.77 -3.98
C ARG A 171 -28.11 -0.28 -3.98
N PRO A 172 -26.89 0.03 -3.50
CA PRO A 172 -25.85 -0.97 -3.34
C PRO A 172 -26.27 -2.09 -2.40
N LYS A 173 -26.06 -3.34 -2.82
CA LYS A 173 -26.25 -4.49 -1.93
C LYS A 173 -25.13 -4.51 -0.91
N ARG A 174 -25.49 -4.64 0.35
CA ARG A 174 -24.55 -5.01 1.38
C ARG A 174 -24.17 -6.48 1.18
N LEU A 175 -22.87 -6.72 1.11
CA LEU A 175 -22.33 -8.08 1.08
C LEU A 175 -22.30 -8.65 2.48
#